data_b3f238103de4a7fd29aecca80208c0bd
#
_entry.id   b3f238103de4a7fd29aecca80208c0bd
#
_cell.length_a   1.000
_cell.length_b   1.000
_cell.length_c   1.000
_cell.angle_alpha   90.00
_cell.angle_beta   90.00
_cell.angle_gamma   90.00
#
_symmetry.space_group_name_H-M   'P 1'
#
loop_
_entity.id
_entity.type
_entity.pdbx_description
1 polymer ?
#
loop_
_entity_poly.entity_id
_entity_poly.type
_entity_poly.pdbx_seq_one_letter_code
_entity_poly.pdbx_strand_id
1 'polypeptide(L)'
;MIETPTSTAIIETAPPAYADEPDFPLEKKDDMLPSEATADQDIEITVINHKPITANIRVSVHHLHTVGGFFGRWRGAGVGMVYHLLHALLTNFLTSLIGLGLGGHALMHIVSSIGLARIHMAWTHSMIAAPSSKSWFRRIVPRKQCKALLLPSLAFAVAQQVTVIMPIAVAFAFGLPQEMHNQEFDFMGRDISPKEAAYYAFALLSVPLTAVFVALAILLPASVTLTRIEAALLPEDQETIVPFDRSSVLGDLDFQTRGACRAVFVEAWKSFEPAARLRLIKLYVKMFSLQVAIAVFGGLAMLVLM
;
A
#
# COMPACT_ATOMS: atom_id res chain seq x y z
N MET A 1 13.95 55.53 -27.88
CA MET A 1 13.72 55.26 -26.46
C MET A 1 12.38 54.57 -26.37
N ILE A 2 12.41 53.26 -26.26
CA ILE A 2 11.22 52.45 -26.06
C ILE A 2 11.58 51.52 -24.91
N GLU A 3 10.96 51.77 -23.77
CA GLU A 3 11.12 50.94 -22.57
C GLU A 3 10.26 49.68 -22.73
N THR A 4 10.89 48.55 -22.58
CA THR A 4 10.22 47.24 -22.48
C THR A 4 9.84 46.98 -21.01
N PRO A 5 8.57 46.63 -20.70
CA PRO A 5 8.22 46.24 -19.36
C PRO A 5 8.70 44.79 -19.09
N THR A 6 9.48 44.64 -18.04
CA THR A 6 9.92 43.38 -17.50
C THR A 6 8.70 42.63 -16.91
N SER A 7 8.28 41.57 -17.58
CA SER A 7 7.22 40.68 -17.11
C SER A 7 7.78 39.84 -15.95
N THR A 8 7.36 40.17 -14.75
CA THR A 8 7.56 39.34 -13.58
C THR A 8 6.61 38.13 -13.69
N ALA A 9 7.13 36.97 -14.06
CA ALA A 9 6.37 35.72 -14.03
C ALA A 9 6.10 35.36 -12.57
N ILE A 10 4.88 35.61 -12.11
CA ILE A 10 4.37 35.04 -10.85
C ILE A 10 4.16 33.56 -11.15
N ILE A 11 5.05 32.73 -10.60
CA ILE A 11 4.82 31.27 -10.53
C ILE A 11 3.77 31.06 -9.45
N GLU A 12 2.52 31.07 -9.88
CA GLU A 12 1.37 30.68 -9.07
C GLU A 12 1.44 29.17 -8.91
N THR A 13 2.16 28.70 -7.88
CA THR A 13 2.06 27.32 -7.43
C THR A 13 0.69 27.18 -6.81
N ALA A 14 -0.21 26.44 -7.49
CA ALA A 14 -1.52 26.11 -6.98
C ALA A 14 -1.40 25.55 -5.55
N PRO A 15 -2.18 26.05 -4.60
CA PRO A 15 -2.14 25.53 -3.23
C PRO A 15 -2.52 24.05 -3.23
N PRO A 16 -1.88 23.22 -2.41
CA PRO A 16 -2.26 21.84 -2.30
C PRO A 16 -3.72 21.70 -1.89
N ALA A 17 -4.44 20.76 -2.48
CA ALA A 17 -5.90 20.55 -2.42
C ALA A 17 -6.52 20.33 -1.01
N TYR A 18 -5.82 20.69 0.05
CA TYR A 18 -6.25 20.54 1.45
C TYR A 18 -6.01 21.79 2.30
N ALA A 19 -5.95 22.96 1.68
CA ALA A 19 -5.87 24.25 2.37
C ALA A 19 -7.24 24.75 2.87
N ASP A 20 -8.19 23.86 3.13
CA ASP A 20 -9.42 24.22 3.83
C ASP A 20 -9.13 24.25 5.33
N GLU A 21 -9.36 25.43 5.90
CA GLU A 21 -9.10 25.80 7.28
C GLU A 21 -9.77 24.84 8.28
N PRO A 22 -9.06 24.39 9.32
CA PRO A 22 -9.73 23.86 10.48
C PRO A 22 -10.38 25.03 11.26
N ASP A 23 -11.68 24.91 11.56
CA ASP A 23 -12.41 25.76 12.46
C ASP A 23 -11.75 25.81 13.85
N PHE A 24 -10.80 26.73 14.02
CA PHE A 24 -10.35 27.19 15.33
C PHE A 24 -10.65 28.67 15.44
N PRO A 25 -11.26 29.14 16.55
CA PRO A 25 -11.57 30.57 16.74
C PRO A 25 -10.27 31.36 16.69
N LEU A 26 -10.17 32.26 15.72
CA LEU A 26 -9.12 33.26 15.66
C LEU A 26 -9.35 34.28 16.80
N GLU A 27 -8.43 34.28 17.72
CA GLU A 27 -8.30 35.37 18.69
C GLU A 27 -7.97 36.66 17.92
N LYS A 28 -8.92 37.61 17.94
CA LYS A 28 -8.77 38.95 17.37
C LYS A 28 -7.61 39.66 18.07
N LYS A 29 -6.57 39.95 17.34
CA LYS A 29 -5.54 40.92 17.76
C LYS A 29 -5.75 42.23 17.02
N ASP A 30 -6.06 43.25 17.78
CA ASP A 30 -6.45 44.57 17.36
C ASP A 30 -5.38 45.30 16.52
N ASP A 31 -5.91 46.18 15.68
CA ASP A 31 -5.27 47.12 14.77
C ASP A 31 -4.05 47.86 15.33
N MET A 32 -2.93 47.80 14.59
CA MET A 32 -1.98 48.89 14.51
C MET A 32 -1.55 49.11 13.07
N LEU A 33 -1.85 50.31 12.55
CA LEU A 33 -1.44 50.82 11.24
C LEU A 33 0.08 50.81 11.08
N PRO A 34 0.59 50.48 9.88
CA PRO A 34 2.02 50.52 9.62
C PRO A 34 2.49 51.94 9.32
N SER A 35 3.53 52.34 10.04
CA SER A 35 4.38 53.48 9.69
C SER A 35 5.29 53.08 8.53
N GLU A 36 5.37 53.95 7.51
CA GLU A 36 6.31 53.87 6.40
C GLU A 36 7.75 53.83 6.89
N ALA A 37 8.48 52.78 6.54
CA ALA A 37 9.95 52.78 6.55
C ALA A 37 10.51 51.68 5.62
N THR A 38 11.15 52.11 4.54
CA THR A 38 12.36 51.62 3.88
C THR A 38 12.51 50.15 3.59
N ALA A 39 12.67 49.90 2.31
CA ALA A 39 13.03 48.65 1.64
C ALA A 39 14.27 47.98 2.26
N ASP A 40 14.05 46.88 2.88
CA ASP A 40 14.82 45.64 2.85
C ASP A 40 13.83 44.56 3.35
N GLN A 41 13.02 44.02 2.44
CA GLN A 41 12.13 42.93 2.77
C GLN A 41 12.97 41.66 2.84
N ASP A 42 13.47 41.32 4.02
CA ASP A 42 13.81 39.96 4.37
C ASP A 42 12.55 39.11 4.14
N ILE A 43 12.53 38.34 3.08
CA ILE A 43 11.46 37.39 2.79
C ILE A 43 11.57 36.28 3.82
N GLU A 44 10.82 36.42 4.93
CA GLU A 44 10.70 35.41 5.96
C GLU A 44 9.90 34.24 5.37
N ILE A 45 10.64 33.21 4.86
CA ILE A 45 10.03 31.98 4.36
C ILE A 45 9.57 31.17 5.56
N THR A 46 8.33 31.37 5.96
CA THR A 46 7.68 30.55 6.99
C THR A 46 7.37 29.18 6.39
N VAL A 47 8.22 28.20 6.63
CA VAL A 47 7.95 26.80 6.26
C VAL A 47 6.84 26.26 7.15
N ILE A 48 5.61 26.32 6.70
CA ILE A 48 4.46 25.73 7.38
C ILE A 48 4.53 24.19 7.19
N ASN A 49 4.97 23.50 8.23
CA ASN A 49 5.07 22.05 8.22
C ASN A 49 3.70 21.43 8.47
N HIS A 50 2.89 21.28 7.43
CA HIS A 50 1.60 20.63 7.51
C HIS A 50 1.76 19.13 7.81
N LYS A 51 1.05 18.64 8.83
CA LYS A 51 0.99 17.19 9.10
C LYS A 51 0.41 16.47 7.89
N PRO A 52 1.06 15.38 7.40
CA PRO A 52 0.53 14.64 6.26
C PRO A 52 -0.85 14.05 6.58
N ILE A 53 -1.76 14.09 5.62
CA ILE A 53 -3.13 13.53 5.72
C ILE A 53 -3.11 12.10 6.26
N THR A 54 -2.08 11.33 5.89
CA THR A 54 -1.89 9.93 6.30
C THR A 54 -1.39 9.76 7.75
N ALA A 55 -1.16 10.84 8.49
CA ALA A 55 -0.70 10.76 9.87
C ALA A 55 -1.76 10.18 10.83
N ASN A 56 -3.06 10.37 10.50
CA ASN A 56 -4.18 9.91 11.31
C ASN A 56 -5.24 9.24 10.43
N ILE A 57 -5.70 8.04 10.81
CA ILE A 57 -6.72 7.27 10.08
C ILE A 57 -8.03 8.06 9.95
N ARG A 58 -8.46 8.76 11.02
CA ARG A 58 -9.70 9.56 11.01
C ARG A 58 -9.61 10.67 9.95
N VAL A 59 -8.49 11.39 9.90
CA VAL A 59 -8.24 12.45 8.92
C VAL A 59 -8.23 11.88 7.51
N SER A 60 -7.55 10.75 7.29
CA SER A 60 -7.53 10.07 5.98
C SER A 60 -8.92 9.64 5.52
N VAL A 61 -9.74 9.07 6.43
CA VAL A 61 -11.12 8.64 6.12
C VAL A 61 -12.00 9.85 5.83
N HIS A 62 -11.86 10.95 6.60
CA HIS A 62 -12.60 12.19 6.35
C HIS A 62 -12.22 12.78 4.99
N HIS A 63 -10.95 12.87 4.67
CA HIS A 63 -10.47 13.35 3.37
C HIS A 63 -11.02 12.50 2.20
N LEU A 64 -11.01 11.17 2.31
CA LEU A 64 -11.62 10.30 1.31
C LEU A 64 -13.13 10.54 1.16
N HIS A 65 -13.81 10.87 2.27
CA HIS A 65 -15.23 11.20 2.23
C HIS A 65 -15.50 12.55 1.57
N THR A 66 -14.67 13.57 1.83
CA THR A 66 -14.82 14.91 1.20
C THR A 66 -14.57 14.84 -0.30
N VAL A 67 -13.56 14.09 -0.75
CA VAL A 67 -13.20 13.98 -2.17
C VAL A 67 -14.12 13.05 -2.97
N GLY A 68 -14.56 11.92 -2.37
CA GLY A 68 -15.28 10.86 -3.08
C GLY A 68 -16.67 10.54 -2.53
N GLY A 69 -17.17 11.30 -1.55
CA GLY A 69 -18.43 11.05 -0.87
C GLY A 69 -18.43 9.75 -0.06
N PHE A 70 -19.62 9.26 0.30
CA PHE A 70 -19.77 8.03 1.09
C PHE A 70 -19.08 6.82 0.45
N PHE A 71 -19.18 6.68 -0.87
CA PHE A 71 -18.56 5.59 -1.62
C PHE A 71 -17.06 5.80 -1.89
N GLY A 72 -16.48 6.94 -1.50
CA GLY A 72 -15.05 7.22 -1.67
C GLY A 72 -14.13 6.15 -1.06
N ARG A 73 -14.56 5.50 0.03
CA ARG A 73 -13.85 4.40 0.70
C ARG A 73 -13.84 3.09 -0.09
N TRP A 74 -14.81 2.89 -0.97
CA TRP A 74 -14.99 1.67 -1.77
C TRP A 74 -14.47 1.81 -3.21
N ARG A 75 -13.71 2.88 -3.45
CA ARG A 75 -13.12 3.14 -4.76
C ARG A 75 -12.23 1.97 -5.18
N GLY A 76 -12.39 1.56 -6.43
CA GLY A 76 -11.63 0.44 -6.98
C GLY A 76 -12.09 -0.95 -6.53
N ALA A 77 -13.04 -1.09 -5.59
CA ALA A 77 -13.49 -2.40 -5.12
C ALA A 77 -13.98 -3.30 -6.26
N GLY A 78 -14.77 -2.78 -7.20
CA GLY A 78 -15.24 -3.55 -8.34
C GLY A 78 -14.10 -4.01 -9.25
N VAL A 79 -13.13 -3.15 -9.53
CA VAL A 79 -11.94 -3.52 -10.33
C VAL A 79 -11.08 -4.54 -9.58
N GLY A 80 -10.94 -4.37 -8.26
CA GLY A 80 -10.25 -5.32 -7.40
C GLY A 80 -10.91 -6.70 -7.41
N MET A 81 -12.24 -6.77 -7.33
CA MET A 81 -12.96 -8.04 -7.46
C MET A 81 -12.69 -8.73 -8.81
N VAL A 82 -12.77 -7.98 -9.90
CA VAL A 82 -12.45 -8.51 -11.25
C VAL A 82 -11.01 -9.00 -11.30
N TYR A 83 -10.05 -8.23 -10.80
CA TYR A 83 -8.65 -8.64 -10.74
C TYR A 83 -8.47 -9.95 -9.97
N HIS A 84 -8.99 -10.03 -8.74
CA HIS A 84 -8.82 -11.22 -7.89
C HIS A 84 -9.53 -12.45 -8.46
N LEU A 85 -10.72 -12.28 -9.06
CA LEU A 85 -11.41 -13.36 -9.73
C LEU A 85 -10.61 -13.89 -10.93
N LEU A 86 -10.16 -13.00 -11.81
CA LEU A 86 -9.35 -13.40 -12.97
C LEU A 86 -8.02 -14.04 -12.54
N HIS A 87 -7.39 -13.49 -11.49
CA HIS A 87 -6.16 -14.04 -10.96
C HIS A 87 -6.36 -15.46 -10.41
N ALA A 88 -7.40 -15.67 -9.62
CA ALA A 88 -7.73 -17.00 -9.08
C ALA A 88 -8.08 -18.01 -10.19
N LEU A 89 -8.91 -17.62 -11.14
CA LEU A 89 -9.28 -18.48 -12.27
C LEU A 89 -8.05 -18.85 -13.10
N LEU A 90 -7.21 -17.88 -13.45
CA LEU A 90 -6.02 -18.11 -14.26
C LEU A 90 -4.99 -18.98 -13.52
N THR A 91 -4.75 -18.71 -12.24
CA THR A 91 -3.82 -19.50 -11.43
C THR A 91 -4.27 -20.94 -11.31
N ASN A 92 -5.54 -21.18 -10.96
CA ASN A 92 -6.08 -22.53 -10.81
C ASN A 92 -6.10 -23.28 -12.15
N PHE A 93 -6.49 -22.62 -13.24
CA PHE A 93 -6.48 -23.19 -14.58
C PHE A 93 -5.07 -23.64 -15.01
N LEU A 94 -4.08 -22.75 -14.87
CA LEU A 94 -2.69 -23.06 -15.21
C LEU A 94 -2.11 -24.15 -14.31
N THR A 95 -2.42 -24.14 -13.01
CA THR A 95 -2.00 -25.18 -12.07
C THR A 95 -2.57 -26.55 -12.47
N SER A 96 -3.86 -26.60 -12.86
CA SER A 96 -4.52 -27.83 -13.31
C SER A 96 -3.89 -28.41 -14.57
N LEU A 97 -3.42 -27.56 -15.49
CA LEU A 97 -2.75 -28.00 -16.71
C LEU A 97 -1.37 -28.62 -16.45
N ILE A 98 -0.66 -28.17 -15.43
CA ILE A 98 0.73 -28.55 -15.16
C ILE A 98 0.84 -29.69 -14.13
N GLY A 99 -0.11 -29.79 -13.18
CA GLY A 99 -0.18 -30.91 -12.23
C GLY A 99 0.95 -30.96 -11.18
N LEU A 100 1.66 -29.85 -10.91
CA LEU A 100 2.87 -29.83 -10.06
C LEU A 100 2.59 -29.60 -8.55
N GLY A 101 1.40 -29.83 -8.05
CA GLY A 101 1.06 -29.64 -6.63
C GLY A 101 1.29 -28.23 -6.11
N LEU A 102 1.66 -28.10 -4.83
CA LEU A 102 1.87 -26.80 -4.15
C LEU A 102 2.93 -25.92 -4.81
N GLY A 103 4.06 -26.49 -5.23
CA GLY A 103 5.12 -25.74 -5.92
C GLY A 103 4.66 -25.22 -7.28
N GLY A 104 3.89 -26.01 -8.00
CA GLY A 104 3.28 -25.61 -9.26
C GLY A 104 2.28 -24.47 -9.08
N HIS A 105 1.44 -24.53 -8.04
CA HIS A 105 0.52 -23.44 -7.70
C HIS A 105 1.25 -22.13 -7.42
N ALA A 106 2.32 -22.16 -6.62
CA ALA A 106 3.12 -20.97 -6.33
C ALA A 106 3.73 -20.35 -7.59
N LEU A 107 4.27 -21.19 -8.47
CA LEU A 107 4.82 -20.74 -9.77
C LEU A 107 3.73 -20.13 -10.66
N MET A 108 2.58 -20.80 -10.78
CA MET A 108 1.47 -20.31 -11.61
C MET A 108 0.83 -19.05 -11.05
N HIS A 109 0.82 -18.87 -9.73
CA HIS A 109 0.44 -17.61 -9.09
C HIS A 109 1.35 -16.46 -9.55
N ILE A 110 2.66 -16.67 -9.57
CA ILE A 110 3.63 -15.65 -10.02
C ILE A 110 3.39 -15.33 -11.51
N VAL A 111 3.24 -16.35 -12.35
CA VAL A 111 2.98 -16.17 -13.79
C VAL A 111 1.68 -15.39 -14.01
N SER A 112 0.61 -15.74 -13.30
CA SER A 112 -0.70 -15.05 -13.38
C SER A 112 -0.59 -13.61 -12.93
N SER A 113 0.15 -13.32 -11.86
CA SER A 113 0.37 -11.97 -11.34
C SER A 113 1.07 -11.08 -12.38
N ILE A 114 2.10 -11.59 -13.04
CA ILE A 114 2.81 -10.87 -14.12
C ILE A 114 1.88 -10.65 -15.32
N GLY A 115 1.14 -11.69 -15.73
CA GLY A 115 0.20 -11.61 -16.85
C GLY A 115 -0.91 -10.56 -16.63
N LEU A 116 -1.36 -10.41 -15.38
CA LEU A 116 -2.42 -9.50 -14.97
C LEU A 116 -1.91 -8.17 -14.41
N ALA A 117 -0.61 -7.88 -14.45
CA ALA A 117 0.00 -6.68 -13.88
C ALA A 117 -0.65 -5.38 -14.37
N ARG A 118 -1.10 -5.33 -15.64
CA ARG A 118 -1.81 -4.17 -16.20
C ARG A 118 -3.20 -3.96 -15.57
N ILE A 119 -3.89 -5.03 -15.24
CA ILE A 119 -5.21 -4.95 -14.58
C ILE A 119 -5.00 -4.54 -13.13
N HIS A 120 -3.96 -5.05 -12.48
CA HIS A 120 -3.55 -4.63 -11.14
C HIS A 120 -3.28 -3.11 -11.10
N MET A 121 -2.48 -2.60 -12.05
CA MET A 121 -2.23 -1.17 -12.18
C MET A 121 -3.53 -0.38 -12.41
N ALA A 122 -4.44 -0.84 -13.27
CA ALA A 122 -5.74 -0.18 -13.47
C ALA A 122 -6.58 -0.16 -12.17
N TRP A 123 -6.48 -1.20 -11.35
CA TRP A 123 -7.07 -1.23 -10.02
C TRP A 123 -6.43 -0.17 -9.11
N THR A 124 -5.11 -0.10 -9.00
CA THR A 124 -4.41 0.93 -8.23
C THR A 124 -4.80 2.32 -8.71
N HIS A 125 -4.80 2.58 -10.03
CA HIS A 125 -5.22 3.86 -10.58
C HIS A 125 -6.68 4.21 -10.22
N SER A 126 -7.57 3.22 -10.17
CA SER A 126 -8.96 3.47 -9.76
C SER A 126 -9.10 3.86 -8.29
N MET A 127 -8.15 3.44 -7.45
CA MET A 127 -8.12 3.80 -6.02
C MET A 127 -7.52 5.20 -5.80
N ILE A 128 -6.41 5.52 -6.46
CA ILE A 128 -5.61 6.71 -6.16
C ILE A 128 -5.96 7.94 -6.98
N ALA A 129 -6.52 7.78 -8.21
CA ALA A 129 -6.84 8.90 -9.08
C ALA A 129 -8.03 9.71 -8.55
N ALA A 130 -8.04 11.02 -8.79
CA ALA A 130 -9.19 11.87 -8.53
C ALA A 130 -10.46 11.35 -9.22
N PRO A 131 -11.66 11.66 -8.69
CA PRO A 131 -12.93 11.24 -9.31
C PRO A 131 -13.00 11.74 -10.77
N SER A 132 -13.19 10.82 -11.70
CA SER A 132 -13.39 11.18 -13.10
C SER A 132 -14.43 10.27 -13.75
N SER A 133 -15.09 10.76 -14.79
CA SER A 133 -16.08 10.01 -15.58
C SER A 133 -15.46 8.91 -16.45
N LYS A 134 -14.14 8.80 -16.49
CA LYS A 134 -13.45 7.79 -17.30
C LYS A 134 -13.68 6.39 -16.76
N SER A 135 -14.16 5.48 -17.62
CA SER A 135 -14.26 4.05 -17.31
C SER A 135 -12.89 3.44 -17.01
N TRP A 136 -12.84 2.44 -16.14
CA TRP A 136 -11.61 1.75 -15.75
C TRP A 136 -10.85 1.14 -16.93
N PHE A 137 -11.53 0.67 -17.98
CA PHE A 137 -10.90 0.17 -19.21
C PHE A 137 -10.03 1.24 -19.91
N ARG A 138 -10.42 2.49 -19.84
CA ARG A 138 -9.68 3.63 -20.43
C ARG A 138 -8.50 4.06 -19.56
N ARG A 139 -8.37 3.51 -18.35
CA ARG A 139 -7.23 3.73 -17.44
C ARG A 139 -6.11 2.72 -17.67
N ILE A 140 -6.31 1.72 -18.54
CA ILE A 140 -5.28 0.75 -18.85
C ILE A 140 -4.19 1.43 -19.69
N VAL A 141 -3.00 1.52 -19.12
CA VAL A 141 -1.84 2.19 -19.71
C VAL A 141 -1.31 1.42 -20.94
N PRO A 142 -0.75 2.11 -21.96
CA PRO A 142 -0.18 1.50 -23.16
C PRO A 142 0.92 0.47 -22.84
N ARG A 143 1.03 -0.57 -23.67
CA ARG A 143 2.00 -1.67 -23.48
C ARG A 143 3.46 -1.22 -23.34
N LYS A 144 3.83 -0.08 -23.92
CA LYS A 144 5.21 0.46 -23.89
C LYS A 144 5.68 0.74 -22.45
N GLN A 145 4.81 1.29 -21.62
CA GLN A 145 5.10 1.60 -20.21
C GLN A 145 5.04 0.38 -19.28
N CYS A 146 4.42 -0.73 -19.73
CA CYS A 146 4.27 -1.92 -18.90
C CYS A 146 5.58 -2.66 -18.61
N LYS A 147 6.66 -2.38 -19.35
CA LYS A 147 7.97 -2.97 -19.07
C LYS A 147 8.47 -2.60 -17.67
N ALA A 148 8.16 -1.38 -17.18
CA ALA A 148 8.52 -0.94 -15.85
C ALA A 148 7.81 -1.74 -14.73
N LEU A 149 6.65 -2.36 -15.03
CA LEU A 149 5.88 -3.13 -14.07
C LEU A 149 6.38 -4.57 -13.88
N LEU A 150 7.14 -5.12 -14.83
CA LEU A 150 7.52 -6.53 -14.79
C LEU A 150 8.31 -6.88 -13.53
N LEU A 151 9.35 -6.11 -13.23
CA LEU A 151 10.21 -6.36 -12.06
C LEU A 151 9.45 -6.15 -10.73
N PRO A 152 8.74 -5.03 -10.51
CA PRO A 152 8.00 -4.84 -9.25
C PRO A 152 6.84 -5.82 -9.10
N SER A 153 6.13 -6.19 -10.17
CA SER A 153 5.08 -7.21 -10.10
C SER A 153 5.64 -8.60 -9.79
N LEU A 154 6.79 -8.96 -10.36
CA LEU A 154 7.48 -10.20 -10.02
C LEU A 154 7.91 -10.20 -8.54
N ALA A 155 8.56 -9.12 -8.08
CA ALA A 155 9.00 -9.00 -6.69
C ALA A 155 7.81 -9.10 -5.71
N PHE A 156 6.70 -8.45 -6.02
CA PHE A 156 5.48 -8.50 -5.22
C PHE A 156 4.86 -9.90 -5.22
N ALA A 157 4.74 -10.56 -6.37
CA ALA A 157 4.19 -11.92 -6.47
C ALA A 157 5.05 -12.94 -5.71
N VAL A 158 6.38 -12.83 -5.81
CA VAL A 158 7.30 -13.67 -5.02
C VAL A 158 7.14 -13.39 -3.52
N ALA A 159 7.06 -12.13 -3.12
CA ALA A 159 6.84 -11.75 -1.72
C ALA A 159 5.53 -12.32 -1.17
N GLN A 160 4.45 -12.33 -1.96
CA GLN A 160 3.18 -12.96 -1.59
C GLN A 160 3.36 -14.47 -1.35
N GLN A 161 4.07 -15.19 -2.23
CA GLN A 161 4.30 -16.61 -2.05
C GLN A 161 5.19 -16.91 -0.85
N VAL A 162 6.23 -16.13 -0.60
CA VAL A 162 7.07 -16.26 0.60
C VAL A 162 6.25 -16.06 1.87
N THR A 163 5.31 -15.10 1.86
CA THR A 163 4.44 -14.84 3.02
C THR A 163 3.50 -16.01 3.33
N VAL A 164 3.13 -16.80 2.34
CA VAL A 164 2.31 -18.01 2.52
C VAL A 164 3.18 -19.21 2.89
N ILE A 165 4.28 -19.42 2.18
CA ILE A 165 5.09 -20.64 2.30
C ILE A 165 5.88 -20.66 3.62
N MET A 166 6.43 -19.53 4.08
CA MET A 166 7.28 -19.48 5.28
C MET A 166 6.54 -19.90 6.55
N PRO A 167 5.34 -19.42 6.90
CA PRO A 167 4.58 -19.90 8.04
C PRO A 167 4.22 -21.40 7.94
N ILE A 168 3.90 -21.86 6.74
CA ILE A 168 3.62 -23.29 6.49
C ILE A 168 4.88 -24.12 6.75
N ALA A 169 6.05 -23.69 6.25
CA ALA A 169 7.31 -24.37 6.50
C ALA A 169 7.66 -24.42 8.00
N VAL A 170 7.40 -23.36 8.74
CA VAL A 170 7.56 -23.31 10.21
C VAL A 170 6.61 -24.28 10.89
N ALA A 171 5.33 -24.35 10.49
CA ALA A 171 4.38 -25.32 11.02
C ALA A 171 4.84 -26.76 10.80
N PHE A 172 5.33 -27.08 9.60
CA PHE A 172 5.90 -28.40 9.31
C PHE A 172 7.18 -28.70 10.13
N ALA A 173 8.06 -27.70 10.32
CA ALA A 173 9.28 -27.85 11.12
C ALA A 173 8.98 -28.19 12.59
N PHE A 174 7.85 -27.73 13.12
CA PHE A 174 7.37 -28.10 14.45
C PHE A 174 6.49 -29.34 14.49
N GLY A 175 6.24 -30.00 13.36
CA GLY A 175 5.40 -31.21 13.30
C GLY A 175 3.90 -30.95 13.49
N LEU A 176 3.44 -29.67 13.50
CA LEU A 176 2.04 -29.32 13.80
C LEU A 176 1.01 -30.03 12.89
N PRO A 177 1.23 -30.21 11.57
CA PRO A 177 0.27 -30.91 10.71
C PRO A 177 0.10 -32.38 11.05
N GLN A 178 1.17 -33.06 11.50
CA GLN A 178 1.16 -34.46 11.91
C GLN A 178 0.38 -34.63 13.19
N GLU A 179 0.63 -33.77 14.19
CA GLU A 179 -0.09 -33.77 15.47
C GLU A 179 -1.59 -33.54 15.27
N MET A 180 -1.96 -32.57 14.42
CA MET A 180 -3.36 -32.28 14.09
C MET A 180 -4.04 -33.44 13.36
N HIS A 181 -3.32 -34.18 12.50
CA HIS A 181 -3.85 -35.31 11.76
C HIS A 181 -4.09 -36.53 12.65
N ASN A 182 -3.21 -36.76 13.62
CA ASN A 182 -3.29 -37.88 14.53
C ASN A 182 -4.34 -37.71 15.64
N GLN A 183 -5.10 -36.58 15.61
CA GLN A 183 -6.04 -36.21 16.69
C GLN A 183 -5.40 -36.15 18.09
N GLU A 184 -4.07 -36.09 18.15
CA GLU A 184 -3.32 -35.99 19.40
C GLU A 184 -3.40 -34.59 20.02
N PHE A 185 -4.08 -33.66 19.36
CA PHE A 185 -4.28 -32.27 19.78
C PHE A 185 -5.44 -32.10 20.78
N ASP A 186 -5.72 -33.15 21.54
CA ASP A 186 -6.71 -33.09 22.62
C ASP A 186 -6.07 -32.56 23.91
N PHE A 187 -6.05 -31.22 24.02
CA PHE A 187 -5.58 -30.55 25.23
C PHE A 187 -6.49 -30.75 26.44
N MET A 188 -7.74 -31.23 26.27
CA MET A 188 -8.70 -31.37 27.37
C MET A 188 -8.72 -32.77 28.01
N GLY A 189 -8.25 -33.78 27.29
CA GLY A 189 -8.31 -35.18 27.76
C GLY A 189 -6.98 -35.81 28.13
N ARG A 190 -5.85 -35.13 27.85
CA ARG A 190 -4.51 -35.69 28.04
C ARG A 190 -3.76 -34.97 29.16
N ASP A 191 -3.14 -35.74 30.08
CA ASP A 191 -2.17 -35.19 31.03
C ASP A 191 -0.88 -34.74 30.29
N ILE A 192 -0.89 -33.48 29.83
CA ILE A 192 0.24 -32.88 29.14
C ILE A 192 1.23 -32.34 30.16
N SER A 193 2.49 -32.69 30.04
CA SER A 193 3.53 -32.14 30.91
C SER A 193 3.70 -30.63 30.65
N PRO A 194 4.09 -29.82 31.65
CA PRO A 194 4.31 -28.38 31.46
C PRO A 194 5.33 -28.07 30.35
N LYS A 195 6.29 -28.94 30.09
CA LYS A 195 7.28 -28.79 29.01
C LYS A 195 6.64 -28.97 27.63
N GLU A 196 5.80 -29.99 27.48
CA GLU A 196 5.06 -30.23 26.23
C GLU A 196 4.06 -29.09 25.95
N ALA A 197 3.32 -28.65 26.97
CA ALA A 197 2.43 -27.51 26.83
C ALA A 197 3.17 -26.24 26.38
N ALA A 198 4.35 -25.95 26.94
CA ALA A 198 5.18 -24.85 26.54
C ALA A 198 5.70 -25.00 25.10
N TYR A 199 6.08 -26.22 24.69
CA TYR A 199 6.52 -26.48 23.30
C TYR A 199 5.39 -26.21 22.29
N TYR A 200 4.19 -26.76 22.53
CA TYR A 200 3.05 -26.56 21.63
C TYR A 200 2.60 -25.10 21.60
N ALA A 201 2.59 -24.41 22.73
CA ALA A 201 2.29 -22.99 22.78
C ALA A 201 3.31 -22.17 21.96
N PHE A 202 4.60 -22.47 22.08
CA PHE A 202 5.64 -21.83 21.30
C PHE A 202 5.50 -22.14 19.80
N ALA A 203 5.26 -23.39 19.43
CA ALA A 203 5.06 -23.83 18.06
C ALA A 203 3.86 -23.12 17.40
N LEU A 204 2.71 -23.08 18.11
CA LEU A 204 1.51 -22.40 17.62
C LEU A 204 1.69 -20.88 17.46
N LEU A 205 2.42 -20.24 18.39
CA LEU A 205 2.70 -18.80 18.30
C LEU A 205 3.72 -18.47 17.22
N SER A 206 4.67 -19.37 16.94
CA SER A 206 5.73 -19.12 15.95
C SER A 206 5.18 -18.94 14.53
N VAL A 207 4.10 -19.64 14.18
CA VAL A 207 3.47 -19.57 12.85
C VAL A 207 2.93 -18.16 12.54
N PRO A 208 2.01 -17.59 13.35
CA PRO A 208 1.50 -16.24 13.10
C PRO A 208 2.60 -15.17 13.27
N LEU A 209 3.54 -15.35 14.19
CA LEU A 209 4.67 -14.41 14.31
C LEU A 209 5.54 -14.40 13.06
N THR A 210 5.81 -15.57 12.47
CA THR A 210 6.53 -15.67 11.19
C THR A 210 5.73 -15.00 10.07
N ALA A 211 4.42 -15.22 10.00
CA ALA A 211 3.57 -14.59 9.01
C ALA A 211 3.63 -13.05 9.09
N VAL A 212 3.53 -12.49 10.30
CA VAL A 212 3.63 -11.04 10.52
C VAL A 212 5.01 -10.52 10.16
N PHE A 213 6.06 -11.21 10.61
CA PHE A 213 7.43 -10.80 10.31
C PHE A 213 7.70 -10.76 8.80
N VAL A 214 7.35 -11.82 8.08
CA VAL A 214 7.54 -11.89 6.62
C VAL A 214 6.67 -10.86 5.90
N ALA A 215 5.44 -10.64 6.35
CA ALA A 215 4.56 -9.63 5.80
C ALA A 215 5.16 -8.21 5.95
N LEU A 216 5.73 -7.87 7.10
CA LEU A 216 6.32 -6.55 7.34
C LEU A 216 7.70 -6.40 6.70
N ALA A 217 8.53 -7.46 6.69
CA ALA A 217 9.90 -7.38 6.21
C ALA A 217 10.03 -7.56 4.70
N ILE A 218 9.15 -8.31 4.05
CA ILE A 218 9.24 -8.69 2.64
C ILE A 218 8.05 -8.18 1.83
N LEU A 219 6.81 -8.53 2.24
CA LEU A 219 5.62 -8.19 1.45
C LEU A 219 5.35 -6.68 1.45
N LEU A 220 5.47 -6.01 2.59
CA LEU A 220 5.21 -4.58 2.70
C LEU A 220 6.16 -3.74 1.80
N PRO A 221 7.50 -3.93 1.83
CA PRO A 221 8.38 -3.22 0.91
C PRO A 221 8.06 -3.49 -0.56
N ALA A 222 7.78 -4.73 -0.93
CA ALA A 222 7.43 -5.09 -2.30
C ALA A 222 6.13 -4.43 -2.76
N SER A 223 5.08 -4.43 -1.91
CA SER A 223 3.79 -3.80 -2.21
C SER A 223 3.91 -2.29 -2.35
N VAL A 224 4.66 -1.63 -1.45
CA VAL A 224 4.89 -0.17 -1.51
C VAL A 224 5.63 0.20 -2.79
N THR A 225 6.68 -0.55 -3.13
CA THR A 225 7.45 -0.28 -4.36
C THR A 225 6.58 -0.42 -5.60
N LEU A 226 5.78 -1.49 -5.70
CA LEU A 226 4.84 -1.70 -6.80
C LEU A 226 3.83 -0.53 -6.89
N THR A 227 3.16 -0.21 -5.77
CA THR A 227 2.13 0.83 -5.74
C THR A 227 2.70 2.21 -6.10
N ARG A 228 3.91 2.55 -5.66
CA ARG A 228 4.57 3.82 -6.01
C ARG A 228 4.91 3.90 -7.50
N ILE A 229 5.37 2.81 -8.11
CA ILE A 229 5.64 2.75 -9.55
C ILE A 229 4.33 2.85 -10.33
N GLU A 230 3.28 2.13 -9.92
CA GLU A 230 1.96 2.24 -10.53
C GLU A 230 1.39 3.67 -10.42
N ALA A 231 1.54 4.32 -9.26
CA ALA A 231 1.12 5.70 -9.05
C ALA A 231 1.89 6.68 -9.97
N ALA A 232 3.19 6.46 -10.13
CA ALA A 232 4.02 7.30 -11.01
C ALA A 232 3.64 7.14 -12.48
N LEU A 233 3.14 5.98 -12.89
CA LEU A 233 2.66 5.68 -14.25
C LEU A 233 1.22 6.14 -14.51
N LEU A 234 0.56 6.84 -13.57
CA LEU A 234 -0.76 7.41 -13.80
C LEU A 234 -0.71 8.39 -14.97
N PRO A 235 -1.67 8.37 -15.93
CA PRO A 235 -1.71 9.31 -17.04
C PRO A 235 -1.62 10.78 -16.58
N GLU A 236 -0.97 11.64 -17.37
CA GLU A 236 -0.73 13.06 -17.03
C GLU A 236 -2.02 13.88 -16.89
N ASP A 237 -3.07 13.46 -17.58
CA ASP A 237 -4.41 14.06 -17.53
C ASP A 237 -5.20 13.68 -16.25
N GLN A 238 -4.59 12.95 -15.31
CA GLN A 238 -5.21 12.53 -14.06
C GLN A 238 -4.34 12.91 -12.87
N GLU A 239 -5.00 13.48 -11.88
CA GLU A 239 -4.40 13.83 -10.60
C GLU A 239 -4.66 12.72 -9.57
N THR A 240 -3.80 12.66 -8.56
CA THR A 240 -3.97 11.76 -7.42
C THR A 240 -4.76 12.45 -6.31
N ILE A 241 -5.59 11.69 -5.56
CA ILE A 241 -6.35 12.20 -4.41
C ILE A 241 -5.43 12.78 -3.33
N VAL A 242 -4.28 12.17 -3.12
CA VAL A 242 -3.21 12.66 -2.25
C VAL A 242 -2.06 13.09 -3.15
N PRO A 243 -1.56 14.33 -3.02
CA PRO A 243 -0.45 14.79 -3.82
C PRO A 243 0.72 13.81 -3.81
N PHE A 244 1.19 13.44 -4.99
CA PHE A 244 2.27 12.48 -5.16
C PHE A 244 3.25 13.01 -6.21
N ASP A 245 4.50 13.17 -5.81
CA ASP A 245 5.55 13.57 -6.72
C ASP A 245 6.02 12.39 -7.56
N ARG A 246 5.65 12.41 -8.84
CA ARG A 246 6.01 11.36 -9.82
C ARG A 246 7.48 11.41 -10.17
N SER A 247 8.09 12.60 -10.17
CA SER A 247 9.50 12.79 -10.49
C SER A 247 10.42 12.10 -9.49
N SER A 248 10.00 12.00 -8.23
CA SER A 248 10.73 11.27 -7.18
C SER A 248 10.91 9.78 -7.46
N VAL A 249 10.08 9.19 -8.33
CA VAL A 249 10.12 7.76 -8.68
C VAL A 249 10.64 7.54 -10.10
N LEU A 250 10.16 8.34 -11.05
CA LEU A 250 10.49 8.17 -12.46
C LEU A 250 11.77 8.92 -12.84
N GLY A 251 12.04 10.08 -12.19
CA GLY A 251 13.12 10.98 -12.61
C GLY A 251 12.99 11.33 -14.10
N ASP A 252 14.11 11.59 -14.73
CA ASP A 252 14.22 11.83 -16.19
C ASP A 252 14.48 10.52 -16.97
N LEU A 253 14.07 9.36 -16.42
CA LEU A 253 14.40 8.07 -17.00
C LEU A 253 13.55 7.76 -18.23
N ASP A 254 14.22 7.58 -19.38
CA ASP A 254 13.60 7.00 -20.56
C ASP A 254 13.45 5.48 -20.39
N PHE A 255 12.20 4.99 -20.37
CA PHE A 255 11.87 3.56 -20.25
C PHE A 255 12.42 2.68 -21.37
N GLN A 256 12.93 3.27 -22.45
CA GLN A 256 13.56 2.56 -23.54
C GLN A 256 15.03 2.22 -23.24
N THR A 257 15.63 2.89 -22.28
CA THR A 257 17.02 2.66 -21.90
C THR A 257 17.19 1.33 -21.16
N ARG A 258 18.24 0.60 -21.51
CA ARG A 258 18.57 -0.69 -20.89
C ARG A 258 18.89 -0.47 -19.40
N GLY A 259 18.11 -1.09 -18.51
CA GLY A 259 18.26 -0.94 -17.05
C GLY A 259 17.34 0.08 -16.40
N ALA A 260 16.58 0.90 -17.15
CA ALA A 260 15.63 1.88 -16.60
C ALA A 260 14.64 1.23 -15.62
N CYS A 261 14.10 0.04 -15.94
CA CYS A 261 13.16 -0.67 -15.06
C CYS A 261 13.78 -1.01 -13.68
N ARG A 262 15.08 -1.37 -13.64
CA ARG A 262 15.79 -1.63 -12.38
C ARG A 262 16.04 -0.32 -11.62
N ALA A 263 16.40 0.74 -12.32
CA ALA A 263 16.63 2.05 -11.71
C ALA A 263 15.35 2.58 -11.06
N VAL A 264 14.22 2.55 -11.78
CA VAL A 264 12.90 2.92 -11.25
C VAL A 264 12.53 2.08 -10.02
N PHE A 265 12.76 0.76 -10.06
CA PHE A 265 12.48 -0.12 -8.92
C PHE A 265 13.29 0.28 -7.68
N VAL A 266 14.57 0.55 -7.84
CA VAL A 266 15.45 0.97 -6.73
C VAL A 266 15.06 2.35 -6.22
N GLU A 267 14.78 3.30 -7.12
CA GLU A 267 14.43 4.67 -6.76
C GLU A 267 13.07 4.74 -6.07
N ALA A 268 12.08 3.97 -6.50
CA ALA A 268 10.78 3.88 -5.85
C ALA A 268 10.88 3.46 -4.36
N TRP A 269 11.86 2.64 -4.01
CA TRP A 269 12.12 2.28 -2.62
C TRP A 269 12.98 3.31 -1.89
N LYS A 270 14.05 3.82 -2.52
CA LYS A 270 14.97 4.79 -1.91
C LYS A 270 14.29 6.12 -1.59
N SER A 271 13.51 6.65 -2.53
CA SER A 271 12.76 7.90 -2.36
C SER A 271 11.60 7.80 -1.37
N PHE A 272 11.29 6.60 -0.86
CA PHE A 272 10.27 6.45 0.18
C PHE A 272 10.85 6.83 1.54
N GLU A 273 10.40 7.96 2.07
CA GLU A 273 10.91 8.57 3.30
C GLU A 273 10.83 7.63 4.52
N PRO A 274 11.88 7.53 5.37
CA PRO A 274 11.89 6.65 6.55
C PRO A 274 10.76 6.94 7.55
N ALA A 275 10.38 8.21 7.72
CA ALA A 275 9.26 8.60 8.58
C ALA A 275 7.92 8.05 8.06
N ALA A 276 7.72 8.05 6.73
CA ALA A 276 6.54 7.46 6.08
C ALA A 276 6.53 5.93 6.22
N ARG A 277 7.70 5.27 6.09
CA ARG A 277 7.84 3.81 6.33
C ARG A 277 7.41 3.45 7.75
N LEU A 278 7.88 4.18 8.75
CA LEU A 278 7.54 3.93 10.15
C LEU A 278 6.04 4.15 10.43
N ARG A 279 5.43 5.20 9.83
CA ARG A 279 3.98 5.42 9.93
C ARG A 279 3.19 4.25 9.34
N LEU A 280 3.62 3.74 8.20
CA LEU A 280 2.99 2.61 7.53
C LEU A 280 3.11 1.32 8.34
N ILE A 281 4.29 1.00 8.87
CA ILE A 281 4.50 -0.16 9.77
C ILE A 281 3.60 -0.06 11.00
N LYS A 282 3.54 1.11 11.65
CA LYS A 282 2.64 1.33 12.80
C LYS A 282 1.16 1.11 12.43
N LEU A 283 0.74 1.51 11.23
CA LEU A 283 -0.61 1.28 10.72
C LEU A 283 -0.89 -0.22 10.56
N TYR A 284 0.01 -0.96 9.93
CA TYR A 284 -0.13 -2.41 9.75
C TYR A 284 -0.17 -3.17 11.09
N VAL A 285 0.69 -2.79 12.04
CA VAL A 285 0.66 -3.39 13.39
C VAL A 285 -0.68 -3.12 14.09
N LYS A 286 -1.22 -1.90 13.99
CA LYS A 286 -2.56 -1.58 14.55
C LYS A 286 -3.67 -2.40 13.89
N MET A 287 -3.64 -2.51 12.56
CA MET A 287 -4.62 -3.30 11.81
C MET A 287 -4.56 -4.79 12.19
N PHE A 288 -3.35 -5.33 12.30
CA PHE A 288 -3.15 -6.70 12.73
C PHE A 288 -3.65 -6.94 14.17
N SER A 289 -3.31 -6.05 15.11
CA SER A 289 -3.80 -6.13 16.50
C SER A 289 -5.32 -6.10 16.57
N LEU A 290 -5.97 -5.27 15.74
CA LEU A 290 -7.43 -5.22 15.65
C LEU A 290 -8.01 -6.55 15.10
N GLN A 291 -7.40 -7.12 14.07
CA GLN A 291 -7.82 -8.41 13.51
C GLN A 291 -7.70 -9.55 14.54
N VAL A 292 -6.59 -9.60 15.28
CA VAL A 292 -6.41 -10.56 16.37
C VAL A 292 -7.47 -10.38 17.45
N ALA A 293 -7.73 -9.14 17.87
CA ALA A 293 -8.78 -8.86 18.85
C ALA A 293 -10.15 -9.35 18.37
N ILE A 294 -10.54 -9.05 17.13
CA ILE A 294 -11.81 -9.51 16.54
C ILE A 294 -11.87 -11.05 16.50
N ALA A 295 -10.79 -11.72 16.11
CA ALA A 295 -10.72 -13.17 16.06
C ALA A 295 -10.88 -13.81 17.46
N VAL A 296 -10.20 -13.25 18.47
CA VAL A 296 -10.31 -13.73 19.87
C VAL A 296 -11.71 -13.52 20.43
N PHE A 297 -12.27 -12.30 20.28
CA PHE A 297 -13.64 -12.02 20.76
C PHE A 297 -14.69 -12.85 20.02
N GLY A 298 -14.54 -13.01 18.70
CA GLY A 298 -15.43 -13.88 17.91
C GLY A 298 -15.34 -15.34 18.31
N GLY A 299 -14.13 -15.85 18.56
CA GLY A 299 -13.93 -17.22 19.04
C GLY A 299 -14.54 -17.45 20.43
N LEU A 300 -14.34 -16.50 21.37
CA LEU A 300 -14.96 -16.57 22.69
C LEU A 300 -16.49 -16.51 22.63
N ALA A 301 -17.05 -15.65 21.76
CA ALA A 301 -18.49 -15.58 21.58
C ALA A 301 -19.07 -16.90 21.04
N MET A 302 -18.38 -17.56 20.11
CA MET A 302 -18.80 -18.86 19.59
C MET A 302 -18.75 -19.94 20.68
N LEU A 303 -17.73 -19.95 21.56
CA LEU A 303 -17.65 -20.89 22.67
C LEU A 303 -18.75 -20.72 23.71
N VAL A 304 -19.25 -19.49 23.91
CA VAL A 304 -20.37 -19.21 24.83
C VAL A 304 -21.72 -19.63 24.24
N LEU A 305 -21.84 -19.65 22.90
CA LEU A 305 -23.07 -20.01 22.18
C LEU A 305 -23.20 -21.52 21.91
N MET A 306 -22.14 -22.28 22.09
CA MET A 306 -22.11 -23.76 22.01
C MET A 306 -22.36 -24.41 23.38
#